data_9579f4a349e57c05d6ff6bb1e4f5dbff
#
_entry.id   9579f4a349e57c05d6ff6bb1e4f5dbff
#
_cell.length_a   1.000
_cell.length_b   1.000
_cell.length_c   1.000
_cell.angle_alpha   90.00
_cell.angle_beta   90.00
_cell.angle_gamma   90.00
#
_symmetry.space_group_name_H-M   'P 1'
#
loop_
_entity.id
_entity.type
_entity.pdbx_description
1 polymer ?
#
loop_
_entity_poly.entity_id
_entity_poly.type
_entity_poly.pdbx_seq_one_letter_code
_entity_poly.pdbx_strand_id
1 'polypeptide(L)'
;MKTILKAAVAVAALALIASTYTFADAPGDFKAKCAMCHGANGGGDTVMGKNMKIRDLGAAEVQAQSDADLNGIITKGKGKMPAYDGKLTGAQISDIVKYIRTLKK
;
A
#
# COMPACT_ATOMS: atom_id res chain seq x y z
N MET A 1 -6.40 27.31 -36.84
CA MET A 1 -5.14 26.70 -36.42
C MET A 1 -4.73 27.07 -34.99
N LYS A 2 -4.71 28.35 -34.63
CA LYS A 2 -4.30 28.79 -33.28
C LYS A 2 -5.21 28.26 -32.18
N THR A 3 -6.51 28.12 -32.39
CA THR A 3 -7.51 27.59 -31.42
C THR A 3 -7.36 26.10 -31.18
N ILE A 4 -6.99 25.31 -32.18
CA ILE A 4 -6.79 23.86 -32.08
C ILE A 4 -5.53 23.56 -31.26
N LEU A 5 -4.47 24.35 -31.40
CA LEU A 5 -3.23 24.19 -30.66
C LEU A 5 -3.42 24.45 -29.16
N LYS A 6 -4.23 25.44 -28.79
CA LYS A 6 -4.55 25.75 -27.39
C LYS A 6 -5.37 24.64 -26.73
N ALA A 7 -6.30 24.01 -27.44
CA ALA A 7 -7.09 22.88 -26.92
C ALA A 7 -6.21 21.63 -26.67
N ALA A 8 -5.25 21.34 -27.56
CA ALA A 8 -4.34 20.20 -27.42
C ALA A 8 -3.46 20.33 -26.18
N VAL A 9 -2.97 21.53 -25.88
CA VAL A 9 -2.13 21.78 -24.69
C VAL A 9 -2.93 21.60 -23.41
N ALA A 10 -4.20 22.04 -23.36
CA ALA A 10 -5.07 21.87 -22.18
C ALA A 10 -5.34 20.39 -21.87
N VAL A 11 -5.59 19.57 -22.89
CA VAL A 11 -5.82 18.12 -22.72
C VAL A 11 -4.56 17.41 -22.21
N ALA A 12 -3.38 17.77 -22.69
CA ALA A 12 -2.11 17.19 -22.23
C ALA A 12 -1.86 17.52 -20.75
N ALA A 13 -2.14 18.74 -20.31
CA ALA A 13 -1.99 19.15 -18.90
C ALA A 13 -2.91 18.36 -17.97
N LEU A 14 -4.18 18.10 -18.35
CA LEU A 14 -5.13 17.31 -17.57
C LEU A 14 -4.68 15.84 -17.47
N ALA A 15 -4.13 15.25 -18.53
CA ALA A 15 -3.62 13.89 -18.52
C ALA A 15 -2.45 13.72 -17.53
N LEU A 16 -1.56 14.72 -17.43
CA LEU A 16 -0.44 14.71 -16.48
C LEU A 16 -0.91 14.80 -15.03
N ILE A 17 -1.95 15.56 -14.73
CA ILE A 17 -2.52 15.69 -13.38
C ILE A 17 -3.18 14.39 -12.93
N ALA A 18 -3.81 13.62 -13.83
CA ALA A 18 -4.50 12.38 -13.52
C ALA A 18 -3.56 11.21 -13.16
N SER A 19 -2.25 11.30 -13.41
CA SER A 19 -1.27 10.21 -13.23
C SER A 19 -0.28 10.51 -12.10
N THR A 20 -0.76 10.96 -10.92
CA THR A 20 0.13 11.43 -9.84
C THR A 20 0.50 10.36 -8.82
N TYR A 21 -0.29 9.27 -8.68
CA TYR A 21 0.05 8.20 -7.73
C TYR A 21 1.13 7.29 -8.32
N THR A 22 2.17 7.00 -7.52
CA THR A 22 3.27 6.10 -7.88
C THR A 22 3.56 5.11 -6.77
N PHE A 23 4.28 4.02 -7.08
CA PHE A 23 4.75 3.06 -6.08
C PHE A 23 5.56 3.73 -4.97
N ALA A 24 6.24 4.84 -5.24
CA ALA A 24 7.02 5.58 -4.24
C ALA A 24 6.17 6.07 -3.05
N ASP A 25 4.84 6.19 -3.20
CA ASP A 25 3.93 6.57 -2.12
C ASP A 25 3.66 5.41 -1.14
N ALA A 26 3.91 4.16 -1.51
CA ALA A 26 3.61 3.00 -0.68
C ALA A 26 4.34 2.98 0.66
N PRO A 27 5.64 3.35 0.77
CA PRO A 27 6.31 3.46 2.08
C PRO A 27 5.62 4.45 3.00
N GLY A 28 5.19 5.60 2.48
CA GLY A 28 4.45 6.60 3.24
C GLY A 28 3.06 6.11 3.66
N ASP A 29 2.34 5.45 2.79
CA ASP A 29 1.04 4.85 3.08
C ASP A 29 1.18 3.76 4.15
N PHE A 30 2.18 2.90 4.06
CA PHE A 30 2.47 1.88 5.06
C PHE A 30 2.75 2.52 6.43
N LYS A 31 3.60 3.54 6.47
CA LYS A 31 3.93 4.26 7.70
C LYS A 31 2.69 4.89 8.33
N ALA A 32 1.82 5.49 7.52
CA ALA A 32 0.63 6.19 8.00
C ALA A 32 -0.48 5.24 8.45
N LYS A 33 -0.66 4.10 7.78
CA LYS A 33 -1.82 3.22 7.95
C LYS A 33 -1.51 1.90 8.66
N CYS A 34 -0.29 1.39 8.55
CA CYS A 34 0.05 0.03 8.95
C CYS A 34 1.04 -0.03 10.12
N ALA A 35 1.92 0.96 10.23
CA ALA A 35 3.05 0.91 11.15
C ALA A 35 2.65 0.95 12.62
N MET A 36 1.47 1.48 12.97
CA MET A 36 1.01 1.50 14.37
C MET A 36 1.00 0.09 14.96
N CYS A 37 0.62 -0.90 14.18
CA CYS A 37 0.60 -2.30 14.58
C CYS A 37 1.83 -3.05 14.07
N HIS A 38 2.13 -2.96 12.78
CA HIS A 38 3.20 -3.74 12.14
C HIS A 38 4.61 -3.20 12.38
N GLY A 39 4.76 -1.94 12.83
CA GLY A 39 6.05 -1.28 12.97
C GLY A 39 6.53 -0.68 11.66
N ALA A 40 7.43 0.31 11.76
CA ALA A 40 7.95 1.02 10.58
C ALA A 40 8.72 0.08 9.64
N ASN A 41 9.34 -0.97 10.18
CA ASN A 41 10.07 -1.99 9.41
C ASN A 41 9.24 -3.26 9.15
N GLY A 42 7.97 -3.28 9.56
CA GLY A 42 7.10 -4.44 9.41
C GLY A 42 7.34 -5.57 10.40
N GLY A 43 8.23 -5.38 11.37
CA GLY A 43 8.65 -6.44 12.29
C GLY A 43 7.66 -6.80 13.39
N GLY A 44 6.60 -6.03 13.56
CA GLY A 44 5.61 -6.27 14.61
C GLY A 44 6.07 -5.84 16.01
N ASP A 45 7.16 -5.11 16.13
CA ASP A 45 7.78 -4.69 17.40
C ASP A 45 7.16 -3.42 17.97
N THR A 46 5.85 -3.34 17.95
CA THR A 46 5.09 -2.25 18.59
C THR A 46 4.34 -2.81 19.79
N VAL A 47 3.86 -1.96 20.68
CA VAL A 47 3.03 -2.38 21.81
C VAL A 47 1.81 -3.14 21.28
N MET A 48 1.12 -2.59 20.26
CA MET A 48 -0.04 -3.25 19.66
C MET A 48 0.33 -4.56 18.97
N GLY A 49 1.45 -4.58 18.24
CA GLY A 49 1.93 -5.76 17.55
C GLY A 49 2.25 -6.91 18.49
N LYS A 50 2.91 -6.62 19.62
CA LYS A 50 3.23 -7.61 20.64
C LYS A 50 1.97 -8.14 21.33
N ASN A 51 1.04 -7.26 21.69
CA ASN A 51 -0.21 -7.66 22.33
C ASN A 51 -1.08 -8.55 21.43
N MET A 52 -1.10 -8.27 20.13
CA MET A 52 -1.86 -9.03 19.14
C MET A 52 -1.09 -10.19 18.53
N LYS A 53 0.17 -10.37 18.90
CA LYS A 53 1.07 -11.41 18.35
C LYS A 53 1.16 -11.35 16.83
N ILE A 54 1.35 -10.13 16.31
CA ILE A 54 1.48 -9.88 14.87
C ILE A 54 2.80 -10.48 14.38
N ARG A 55 2.74 -11.13 13.22
CA ARG A 55 3.92 -11.71 12.59
C ARG A 55 4.80 -10.61 11.98
N ASP A 56 6.10 -10.90 11.92
CA ASP A 56 7.04 -10.11 11.14
C ASP A 56 6.70 -10.26 9.66
N LEU A 57 6.37 -9.15 8.99
CA LEU A 57 6.04 -9.16 7.57
C LEU A 57 7.21 -9.62 6.69
N GLY A 58 8.45 -9.49 7.16
CA GLY A 58 9.63 -9.98 6.46
C GLY A 58 9.89 -11.47 6.63
N ALA A 59 9.16 -12.15 7.53
CA ALA A 59 9.39 -13.57 7.81
C ALA A 59 9.00 -14.45 6.62
N ALA A 60 9.68 -15.60 6.51
CA ALA A 60 9.49 -16.55 5.40
C ALA A 60 8.03 -16.99 5.26
N GLU A 61 7.33 -17.23 6.35
CA GLU A 61 5.94 -17.69 6.35
C GLU A 61 4.96 -16.66 5.78
N VAL A 62 5.23 -15.36 5.97
CA VAL A 62 4.46 -14.29 5.36
C VAL A 62 4.82 -14.15 3.89
N GLN A 63 6.12 -14.17 3.58
CA GLN A 63 6.62 -14.01 2.22
C GLN A 63 6.25 -15.18 1.30
N ALA A 64 5.94 -16.35 1.86
CA ALA A 64 5.46 -17.51 1.10
C ALA A 64 4.01 -17.37 0.62
N GLN A 65 3.22 -16.46 1.21
CA GLN A 65 1.86 -16.19 0.75
C GLN A 65 1.88 -15.49 -0.60
N SER A 66 0.86 -15.75 -1.42
CA SER A 66 0.74 -15.09 -2.72
C SER A 66 0.41 -13.60 -2.57
N ASP A 67 0.68 -12.82 -3.62
CA ASP A 67 0.27 -11.42 -3.67
C ASP A 67 -1.24 -11.27 -3.54
N ALA A 68 -2.01 -12.19 -4.14
CA ALA A 68 -3.47 -12.19 -4.03
C ALA A 68 -3.92 -12.43 -2.57
N ASP A 69 -3.26 -13.33 -1.84
CA ASP A 69 -3.57 -13.59 -0.44
C ASP A 69 -3.27 -12.37 0.43
N LEU A 70 -2.11 -11.76 0.27
CA LEU A 70 -1.75 -10.55 1.01
C LEU A 70 -2.67 -9.39 0.69
N ASN A 71 -3.00 -9.21 -0.58
CA ASN A 71 -3.96 -8.19 -1.04
C ASN A 71 -5.33 -8.41 -0.39
N GLY A 72 -5.81 -9.64 -0.38
CA GLY A 72 -7.10 -9.99 0.23
C GLY A 72 -7.15 -9.70 1.72
N ILE A 73 -6.06 -9.97 2.45
CA ILE A 73 -5.97 -9.69 3.88
C ILE A 73 -6.04 -8.18 4.15
N ILE A 74 -5.34 -7.37 3.37
CA ILE A 74 -5.37 -5.91 3.51
C ILE A 74 -6.76 -5.37 3.16
N THR A 75 -7.35 -5.85 2.07
CA THR A 75 -8.64 -5.38 1.57
C THR A 75 -9.77 -5.71 2.54
N LYS A 76 -9.83 -6.94 3.01
CA LYS A 76 -10.96 -7.46 3.81
C LYS A 76 -10.70 -7.46 5.30
N GLY A 77 -9.45 -7.32 5.72
CA GLY A 77 -9.05 -7.49 7.11
C GLY A 77 -8.95 -8.96 7.50
N LYS A 78 -8.40 -9.20 8.68
CA LYS A 78 -8.30 -10.54 9.27
C LYS A 78 -8.14 -10.43 10.77
N GLY A 79 -9.03 -11.06 11.53
CA GLY A 79 -9.01 -10.96 12.97
C GLY A 79 -9.13 -9.51 13.45
N LYS A 80 -8.16 -9.04 14.22
CA LYS A 80 -8.12 -7.65 14.71
C LYS A 80 -7.57 -6.66 13.69
N MET A 81 -7.02 -7.12 12.58
CA MET A 81 -6.58 -6.25 11.50
C MET A 81 -7.79 -5.69 10.76
N PRO A 82 -7.94 -4.36 10.69
CA PRO A 82 -9.10 -3.76 10.01
C PRO A 82 -9.01 -3.94 8.49
N ALA A 83 -10.17 -3.86 7.84
CA ALA A 83 -10.28 -3.84 6.38
C ALA A 83 -9.95 -2.44 5.85
N TYR A 84 -9.21 -2.40 4.75
CA TYR A 84 -8.86 -1.14 4.09
C TYR A 84 -9.62 -0.90 2.79
N ASP A 85 -10.57 -1.77 2.46
CA ASP A 85 -11.51 -1.54 1.36
C ASP A 85 -12.27 -0.22 1.61
N GLY A 86 -12.29 0.66 0.61
CA GLY A 86 -12.87 1.99 0.75
C GLY A 86 -11.98 3.04 1.42
N LYS A 87 -10.90 2.64 2.11
CA LYS A 87 -9.91 3.55 2.72
C LYS A 87 -8.67 3.74 1.85
N LEU A 88 -8.29 2.71 1.12
CA LEU A 88 -7.22 2.71 0.14
C LEU A 88 -7.78 2.21 -1.18
N THR A 89 -7.24 2.73 -2.28
CA THR A 89 -7.60 2.22 -3.62
C THR A 89 -6.97 0.85 -3.84
N GLY A 90 -7.49 0.09 -4.83
CA GLY A 90 -6.87 -1.17 -5.23
C GLY A 90 -5.42 -1.03 -5.65
N ALA A 91 -5.07 0.06 -6.34
CA ALA A 91 -3.70 0.36 -6.75
C ALA A 91 -2.80 0.61 -5.53
N GLN A 92 -3.28 1.34 -4.54
CA GLN A 92 -2.55 1.59 -3.30
C GLN A 92 -2.30 0.29 -2.52
N ILE A 93 -3.30 -0.58 -2.42
CA ILE A 93 -3.17 -1.88 -1.75
C ILE A 93 -2.15 -2.75 -2.48
N SER A 94 -2.22 -2.82 -3.81
CA SER A 94 -1.24 -3.59 -4.61
C SER A 94 0.18 -3.08 -4.41
N ASP A 95 0.37 -1.78 -4.33
CA ASP A 95 1.69 -1.19 -4.10
C ASP A 95 2.19 -1.42 -2.67
N ILE A 96 1.30 -1.46 -1.70
CA ILE A 96 1.65 -1.85 -0.32
C ILE A 96 2.12 -3.31 -0.29
N VAL A 97 1.48 -4.22 -1.01
CA VAL A 97 1.95 -5.61 -1.13
C VAL A 97 3.36 -5.65 -1.71
N LYS A 98 3.66 -4.89 -2.76
CA LYS A 98 5.01 -4.78 -3.32
C LYS A 98 6.00 -4.25 -2.28
N TYR A 99 5.60 -3.27 -1.51
CA TYR A 99 6.44 -2.74 -0.42
C TYR A 99 6.73 -3.81 0.63
N ILE A 100 5.73 -4.59 1.03
CA ILE A 100 5.91 -5.71 1.97
C ILE A 100 6.95 -6.71 1.46
N ARG A 101 7.00 -6.95 0.15
CA ARG A 101 8.03 -7.82 -0.45
C ARG A 101 9.45 -7.27 -0.25
N THR A 102 9.61 -5.96 -0.16
CA THR A 102 10.92 -5.36 0.11
C THR A 102 11.38 -5.56 1.56
N LEU A 103 10.48 -5.94 2.46
CA LEU A 103 10.78 -6.18 3.87
C LEU A 103 11.30 -7.60 4.13
N LYS A 104 11.37 -8.44 3.13
CA LYS A 104 11.85 -9.82 3.22
C LYS A 104 13.23 -9.90 3.90
N LYS A 105 13.34 -10.78 4.88
CA LYS A 105 14.58 -11.05 5.61
C LYS A 105 15.34 -12.24 5.06
#